data_1475b41ae5e535a7ad1f0ca1672b77d5
#
_entry.id   1475b41ae5e535a7ad1f0ca1672b77d5
#
_cell.length_a   1.000
_cell.length_b   1.000
_cell.length_c   1.000
_cell.angle_alpha   90.00
_cell.angle_beta   90.00
_cell.angle_gamma   90.00
#
_symmetry.space_group_name_H-M   'P 1'
#
loop_
_entity.id
_entity.type
_entity.pdbx_description
1 polymer ?
#
loop_
_entity_poly.entity_id
_entity_poly.type
_entity_poly.pdbx_seq_one_letter_code
_entity_poly.pdbx_strand_id
1 'polypeptide(L)'
;GKAMTPARQIASRTRSLALSGILTGFTVLCLYLESIVPTGRAGFYVMTSFILSALFLETGMKWMLGAYAASTALAILVVPDKVGLLPFLLLFGIYPALKNLVERIGKLWLEWVLKLAGFSVLLVVGYALFAPLLPAALSGTATLWAVLALEVGFIVYDLLFTQWIHFYFDRIAPHIRRGRR
;
A
#
# COMPACT_ATOMS: atom_id res chain seq x y z
N GLY A 1 1.71 17.62 29.50
CA GLY A 1 2.23 16.38 28.88
C GLY A 1 3.61 16.08 29.44
N LYS A 2 3.79 14.92 30.08
CA LYS A 2 5.13 14.51 30.59
C LYS A 2 6.06 14.30 29.38
N ALA A 3 7.11 15.12 29.27
CA ALA A 3 8.17 14.94 28.31
C ALA A 3 8.78 13.53 28.48
N MET A 4 8.91 12.80 27.38
CA MET A 4 9.55 11.47 27.41
C MET A 4 11.04 11.62 27.79
N THR A 5 11.52 10.73 28.65
CA THR A 5 12.94 10.69 28.99
C THR A 5 13.80 10.36 27.76
N PRO A 6 15.04 10.88 27.65
CA PRO A 6 15.92 10.61 26.50
C PRO A 6 16.09 9.12 26.21
N ALA A 7 16.20 8.29 27.23
CA ALA A 7 16.30 6.84 27.09
C ALA A 7 15.06 6.20 26.43
N ARG A 8 13.86 6.68 26.79
CA ARG A 8 12.60 6.23 26.15
C ARG A 8 12.49 6.67 24.70
N GLN A 9 12.98 7.87 24.37
CA GLN A 9 13.00 8.35 22.98
C GLN A 9 13.94 7.50 22.10
N ILE A 10 15.12 7.17 22.60
CA ILE A 10 16.09 6.32 21.90
C ILE A 10 15.49 4.93 21.69
N ALA A 11 14.94 4.31 22.73
CA ALA A 11 14.32 3.00 22.63
C ALA A 11 13.16 2.95 21.62
N SER A 12 12.33 4.00 21.57
CA SER A 12 11.23 4.10 20.62
C SER A 12 11.72 4.26 19.17
N ARG A 13 12.75 5.04 18.95
CA ARG A 13 13.37 5.19 17.61
C ARG A 13 14.03 3.92 17.14
N THR A 14 14.78 3.23 17.99
CA THR A 14 15.41 1.94 17.66
C THR A 14 14.38 0.90 17.29
N ARG A 15 13.27 0.81 18.03
CA ARG A 15 12.15 -0.08 17.70
C ARG A 15 11.53 0.26 16.35
N SER A 16 11.27 1.53 16.09
CA SER A 16 10.70 1.98 14.81
C SER A 16 11.63 1.67 13.65
N LEU A 17 12.92 1.87 13.81
CA LEU A 17 13.92 1.54 12.80
C LEU A 17 13.98 0.04 12.53
N ALA A 18 14.02 -0.78 13.56
CA ALA A 18 14.05 -2.23 13.43
C ALA A 18 12.78 -2.75 12.73
N LEU A 19 11.61 -2.27 13.16
CA LEU A 19 10.33 -2.66 12.56
C LEU A 19 10.24 -2.23 11.09
N SER A 20 10.66 -1.00 10.78
CA SER A 20 10.73 -0.49 9.41
C SER A 20 11.64 -1.36 8.53
N GLY A 21 12.81 -1.74 9.02
CA GLY A 21 13.75 -2.59 8.30
C GLY A 21 13.17 -3.97 7.99
N ILE A 22 12.57 -4.62 8.99
CA ILE A 22 11.94 -5.94 8.83
C ILE A 22 10.77 -5.88 7.84
N LEU A 23 9.87 -4.92 7.99
CA LEU A 23 8.70 -4.79 7.12
C LEU A 23 9.06 -4.33 5.71
N THR A 24 10.11 -3.52 5.55
CA THR A 24 10.69 -3.21 4.24
C THR A 24 11.19 -4.49 3.55
N GLY A 25 11.90 -5.34 4.26
CA GLY A 25 12.35 -6.63 3.75
C GLY A 25 11.20 -7.53 3.28
N PHE A 26 10.13 -7.64 4.07
CA PHE A 26 8.93 -8.38 3.66
C PHE A 26 8.23 -7.76 2.45
N THR A 27 8.18 -6.43 2.36
CA THR A 27 7.61 -5.74 1.21
C THR A 27 8.38 -6.05 -0.06
N VAL A 28 9.69 -5.97 -0.02
CA VAL A 28 10.56 -6.32 -1.16
C VAL A 28 10.43 -7.80 -1.53
N LEU A 29 10.33 -8.68 -0.55
CA LEU A 29 10.08 -10.11 -0.78
C LEU A 29 8.76 -10.34 -1.50
N CYS A 30 7.68 -9.67 -1.08
CA CYS A 30 6.38 -9.74 -1.76
C CYS A 30 6.48 -9.28 -3.21
N LEU A 31 7.18 -8.18 -3.49
CA LEU A 31 7.37 -7.65 -4.84
C LEU A 31 8.23 -8.61 -5.70
N TYR A 32 9.24 -9.23 -5.12
CA TYR A 32 10.03 -10.23 -5.81
C TYR A 32 9.20 -11.48 -6.14
N LEU A 33 8.44 -12.00 -5.18
CA LEU A 33 7.55 -13.15 -5.41
C LEU A 33 6.48 -12.84 -6.44
N GLU A 34 5.90 -11.63 -6.41
CA GLU A 34 4.97 -11.18 -7.44
C GLU A 34 5.58 -11.29 -8.84
N SER A 35 6.85 -10.90 -9.01
CA SER A 35 7.52 -10.89 -10.31
C SER A 35 7.75 -12.30 -10.90
N ILE A 36 7.82 -13.33 -10.07
CA ILE A 36 8.12 -14.70 -10.50
C ILE A 36 6.92 -15.64 -10.53
N VAL A 37 5.82 -15.31 -9.83
CA VAL A 37 4.64 -16.17 -9.84
C VAL A 37 3.80 -15.97 -11.13
N PRO A 38 3.30 -17.04 -11.72
CA PRO A 38 2.49 -16.94 -12.94
C PRO A 38 1.07 -16.43 -12.68
N THR A 39 0.53 -16.65 -11.48
CA THR A 39 -0.84 -16.27 -11.09
C THR A 39 -0.87 -15.72 -9.67
N GLY A 40 -1.95 -15.01 -9.31
CA GLY A 40 -2.11 -14.48 -7.95
C GLY A 40 -1.28 -13.24 -7.63
N ARG A 41 -0.78 -12.54 -8.63
CA ARG A 41 0.04 -11.32 -8.47
C ARG A 41 -0.65 -10.24 -7.65
N ALA A 42 -1.96 -10.06 -7.85
CA ALA A 42 -2.76 -9.07 -7.10
C ALA A 42 -2.69 -9.28 -5.58
N GLY A 43 -2.65 -10.52 -5.12
CA GLY A 43 -2.52 -10.85 -3.70
C GLY A 43 -1.22 -10.32 -3.09
N PHE A 44 -0.11 -10.40 -3.80
CA PHE A 44 1.18 -9.87 -3.33
C PHE A 44 1.18 -8.34 -3.26
N TYR A 45 0.57 -7.66 -4.22
CA TYR A 45 0.41 -6.20 -4.15
C TYR A 45 -0.44 -5.77 -2.95
N VAL A 46 -1.55 -6.45 -2.71
CA VAL A 46 -2.41 -6.20 -1.54
C VAL A 46 -1.65 -6.44 -0.24
N MET A 47 -0.83 -7.49 -0.17
CA MET A 47 0.02 -7.76 1.00
C MET A 47 1.00 -6.62 1.26
N THR A 48 1.60 -6.02 0.24
CA THR A 48 2.50 -4.87 0.44
C THR A 48 1.79 -3.69 1.08
N SER A 49 0.56 -3.40 0.67
CA SER A 49 -0.28 -2.38 1.30
C SER A 49 -0.55 -2.69 2.77
N PHE A 50 -0.87 -3.93 3.09
CA PHE A 50 -1.15 -4.37 4.46
C PHE A 50 0.08 -4.28 5.35
N ILE A 51 1.24 -4.67 4.85
CA ILE A 51 2.52 -4.56 5.57
C ILE A 51 2.84 -3.09 5.88
N LEU A 52 2.74 -2.21 4.89
CA LEU A 52 3.02 -0.79 5.08
C LEU A 52 1.96 -0.12 5.98
N SER A 53 0.70 -0.54 5.91
CA SER A 53 -0.33 -0.05 6.82
C SER A 53 -0.07 -0.46 8.27
N ALA A 54 0.38 -1.69 8.51
CA ALA A 54 0.77 -2.15 9.83
C ALA A 54 1.93 -1.31 10.39
N LEU A 55 2.92 -0.99 9.58
CA LEU A 55 4.00 -0.10 9.97
C LEU A 55 3.48 1.31 10.30
N PHE A 56 2.58 1.84 9.48
CA PHE A 56 1.92 3.14 9.75
C PHE A 56 1.21 3.16 11.09
N LEU A 57 0.45 2.12 11.42
CA LEU A 57 -0.31 2.01 12.66
C LEU A 57 0.61 1.89 13.90
N GLU A 58 1.78 1.31 13.76
CA GLU A 58 2.73 1.12 14.87
C GLU A 58 3.73 2.28 15.04
N THR A 59 4.13 2.94 13.96
CA THR A 59 5.24 3.91 13.98
C THR A 59 4.89 5.29 13.43
N GLY A 60 3.82 5.40 12.63
CA GLY A 60 3.35 6.64 12.03
C GLY A 60 3.77 6.84 10.57
N MET A 61 3.32 7.97 10.02
CA MET A 61 3.43 8.29 8.59
C MET A 61 4.88 8.38 8.10
N LYS A 62 5.76 9.01 8.87
CA LYS A 62 7.15 9.23 8.45
C LYS A 62 7.91 7.92 8.24
N TRP A 63 7.75 6.97 9.14
CA TRP A 63 8.38 5.66 9.05
C TRP A 63 7.80 4.82 7.92
N MET A 64 6.50 4.89 7.72
CA MET A 64 5.84 4.21 6.61
C MET A 64 6.31 4.76 5.25
N LEU A 65 6.38 6.08 5.08
CA LEU A 65 6.89 6.71 3.85
C LEU A 65 8.38 6.39 3.63
N GLY A 66 9.17 6.35 4.69
CA GLY A 66 10.56 5.90 4.63
C GLY A 66 10.69 4.46 4.17
N ALA A 67 9.85 3.55 4.69
CA ALA A 67 9.80 2.16 4.27
C ALA A 67 9.31 2.01 2.81
N TYR A 68 8.34 2.80 2.39
CA TYR A 68 7.91 2.85 0.99
C TYR A 68 9.06 3.26 0.05
N ALA A 69 9.78 4.31 0.38
CA ALA A 69 10.93 4.77 -0.39
C ALA A 69 12.07 3.73 -0.41
N ALA A 70 12.39 3.13 0.73
CA ALA A 70 13.41 2.10 0.84
C ALA A 70 13.03 0.82 0.08
N SER A 71 11.78 0.39 0.19
CA SER A 71 11.25 -0.76 -0.56
C SER A 71 11.32 -0.52 -2.06
N THR A 72 10.98 0.68 -2.52
CA THR A 72 11.08 1.07 -3.92
C THR A 72 12.51 0.99 -4.42
N ALA A 73 13.46 1.58 -3.70
CA ALA A 73 14.87 1.57 -4.07
C ALA A 73 15.44 0.15 -4.15
N LEU A 74 15.16 -0.67 -3.14
CA LEU A 74 15.59 -2.07 -3.10
C LEU A 74 14.93 -2.91 -4.19
N ALA A 75 13.62 -2.72 -4.43
CA ALA A 75 12.90 -3.44 -5.46
C ALA A 75 13.42 -3.12 -6.87
N ILE A 76 13.77 -1.87 -7.15
CA ILE A 76 14.39 -1.48 -8.41
C ILE A 76 15.71 -2.25 -8.65
N LEU A 77 16.47 -2.53 -7.60
CA LEU A 77 17.72 -3.26 -7.70
C LEU A 77 17.55 -4.78 -7.82
N VAL A 78 16.57 -5.33 -7.09
CA VAL A 78 16.44 -6.79 -6.87
C VAL A 78 15.38 -7.43 -7.78
N VAL A 79 14.27 -6.73 -8.03
CA VAL A 79 13.15 -7.31 -8.77
C VAL A 79 13.43 -7.30 -10.27
N PRO A 80 13.32 -8.45 -10.98
CA PRO A 80 13.59 -8.53 -12.42
C PRO A 80 12.60 -7.76 -13.26
N ASP A 81 11.32 -7.83 -12.94
CA ASP A 81 10.23 -7.17 -13.67
C ASP A 81 10.01 -5.73 -13.17
N LYS A 82 10.66 -4.78 -13.85
CA LYS A 82 10.55 -3.35 -13.48
C LYS A 82 9.16 -2.77 -13.75
N VAL A 83 8.49 -3.23 -14.80
CA VAL A 83 7.12 -2.80 -15.13
C VAL A 83 6.14 -3.29 -14.07
N GLY A 84 6.34 -4.48 -13.54
CA GLY A 84 5.55 -5.04 -12.44
C GLY A 84 5.65 -4.27 -11.13
N LEU A 85 6.62 -3.36 -10.97
CA LEU A 85 6.71 -2.47 -9.81
C LEU A 85 5.77 -1.27 -9.88
N LEU A 86 5.26 -0.92 -11.05
CA LEU A 86 4.40 0.27 -11.23
C LEU A 86 3.11 0.22 -10.40
N PRO A 87 2.36 -0.88 -10.32
CA PRO A 87 1.20 -0.95 -9.43
C PRO A 87 1.53 -0.64 -7.98
N PHE A 88 2.66 -1.14 -7.48
CA PHE A 88 3.13 -0.82 -6.14
C PHE A 88 3.45 0.66 -5.98
N LEU A 89 4.22 1.24 -6.91
CA LEU A 89 4.64 2.64 -6.86
C LEU A 89 3.45 3.61 -6.93
N LEU A 90 2.49 3.34 -7.81
CA LEU A 90 1.40 4.26 -8.12
C LEU A 90 0.19 4.10 -7.19
N LEU A 91 -0.04 2.92 -6.65
CA LEU A 91 -1.22 2.62 -5.84
C LEU A 91 -0.89 1.93 -4.52
N PHE A 92 -0.47 0.67 -4.58
CA PHE A 92 -0.45 -0.20 -3.39
C PHE A 92 0.51 0.25 -2.29
N GLY A 93 1.65 0.84 -2.65
CA GLY A 93 2.62 1.32 -1.69
C GLY A 93 2.26 2.65 -1.05
N ILE A 94 1.62 3.55 -1.79
CA ILE A 94 1.26 4.88 -1.31
C ILE A 94 -0.19 4.95 -0.76
N TYR A 95 -1.02 3.99 -1.10
CA TYR A 95 -2.44 4.00 -0.74
C TYR A 95 -2.72 4.06 0.77
N PRO A 96 -1.95 3.39 1.65
CA PRO A 96 -2.14 3.54 3.09
C PRO A 96 -2.08 4.99 3.57
N ALA A 97 -1.16 5.79 3.01
CA ALA A 97 -1.05 7.21 3.31
C ALA A 97 -2.23 8.00 2.76
N LEU A 98 -2.59 7.76 1.49
CA LEU A 98 -3.69 8.45 0.83
C LEU A 98 -5.04 8.14 1.49
N LYS A 99 -5.27 6.88 1.82
CA LYS A 99 -6.47 6.44 2.54
C LYS A 99 -6.61 7.16 3.89
N ASN A 100 -5.54 7.24 4.66
CA ASN A 100 -5.54 7.94 5.92
C ASN A 100 -5.86 9.44 5.76
N LEU A 101 -5.29 10.09 4.76
CA LEU A 101 -5.54 11.51 4.49
C LEU A 101 -6.99 11.76 4.06
N VAL A 102 -7.52 10.93 3.16
CA VAL A 102 -8.89 11.08 2.64
C VAL A 102 -9.92 10.80 3.74
N GLU A 103 -9.74 9.78 4.54
CA GLU A 103 -10.67 9.40 5.61
C GLU A 103 -10.69 10.39 6.78
N ARG A 104 -9.71 11.28 6.90
CA ARG A 104 -9.73 12.38 7.88
C ARG A 104 -10.81 13.43 7.60
N ILE A 105 -11.35 13.49 6.38
CA ILE A 105 -12.39 14.46 5.99
C ILE A 105 -13.69 14.20 6.76
N GLY A 106 -13.98 12.94 7.11
CA GLY A 106 -15.10 12.55 7.96
C GLY A 106 -16.47 12.54 7.26
N LYS A 107 -16.52 12.77 5.95
CA LYS A 107 -17.74 12.72 5.13
C LYS A 107 -17.65 11.54 4.18
N LEU A 108 -18.41 10.49 4.44
CA LEU A 108 -18.33 9.21 3.70
C LEU A 108 -18.52 9.39 2.18
N TRP A 109 -19.49 10.20 1.75
CA TRP A 109 -19.72 10.43 0.32
C TRP A 109 -18.54 11.13 -0.36
N LEU A 110 -17.91 12.11 0.32
CA LEU A 110 -16.76 12.84 -0.21
C LEU A 110 -15.51 11.96 -0.26
N GLU A 111 -15.33 11.11 0.74
CA GLU A 111 -14.25 10.12 0.76
C GLU A 111 -14.33 9.18 -0.45
N TRP A 112 -15.50 8.64 -0.73
CA TRP A 112 -15.71 7.76 -1.88
C TRP A 112 -15.57 8.48 -3.21
N VAL A 113 -16.07 9.72 -3.32
CA VAL A 113 -15.87 10.55 -4.53
C VAL A 113 -14.39 10.78 -4.78
N LEU A 114 -13.62 11.14 -3.76
CA LEU A 114 -12.17 11.38 -3.90
C LEU A 114 -11.40 10.10 -4.21
N LYS A 115 -11.73 8.99 -3.59
CA LYS A 115 -11.11 7.69 -3.86
C LYS A 115 -11.35 7.24 -5.30
N LEU A 116 -12.59 7.25 -5.76
CA LEU A 116 -12.94 6.83 -7.12
C LEU A 116 -12.40 7.80 -8.18
N ALA A 117 -12.49 9.10 -7.94
CA ALA A 117 -11.93 10.11 -8.84
C ALA A 117 -10.41 9.97 -8.93
N GLY A 118 -9.72 9.80 -7.81
CA GLY A 118 -8.26 9.59 -7.79
C GLY A 118 -7.84 8.33 -8.52
N PHE A 119 -8.56 7.23 -8.35
CA PHE A 119 -8.30 5.98 -9.06
C PHE A 119 -8.59 6.11 -10.56
N SER A 120 -9.68 6.77 -10.93
CA SER A 120 -10.00 7.04 -12.34
C SER A 120 -8.92 7.89 -13.02
N VAL A 121 -8.41 8.93 -12.33
CA VAL A 121 -7.28 9.74 -12.83
C VAL A 121 -6.04 8.86 -13.01
N LEU A 122 -5.74 7.99 -12.06
CA LEU A 122 -4.64 7.03 -12.17
C LEU A 122 -4.78 6.12 -13.38
N LEU A 123 -5.98 5.60 -13.64
CA LEU A 123 -6.25 4.76 -14.81
C LEU A 123 -6.08 5.52 -16.12
N VAL A 124 -6.56 6.77 -16.20
CA VAL A 124 -6.40 7.62 -17.39
C VAL A 124 -4.94 7.93 -17.67
N VAL A 125 -4.19 8.32 -16.64
CA VAL A 125 -2.76 8.60 -16.77
C VAL A 125 -1.99 7.32 -17.15
N GLY A 126 -2.29 6.21 -16.50
CA GLY A 126 -1.69 4.92 -16.82
C GLY A 126 -1.98 4.50 -18.28
N TYR A 127 -3.21 4.65 -18.72
CA TYR A 127 -3.57 4.39 -20.12
C TYR A 127 -2.81 5.29 -21.10
N ALA A 128 -2.76 6.59 -20.84
CA ALA A 128 -2.06 7.55 -21.70
C ALA A 128 -0.56 7.24 -21.83
N LEU A 129 0.08 6.83 -20.74
CA LEU A 129 1.52 6.51 -20.73
C LEU A 129 1.83 5.15 -21.37
N PHE A 130 0.96 4.17 -21.20
CA PHE A 130 1.22 2.77 -21.58
C PHE A 130 0.37 2.29 -22.77
N ALA A 131 -0.46 3.16 -23.35
CA ALA A 131 -1.31 2.80 -24.52
C ALA A 131 -0.55 2.08 -25.65
N PRO A 132 0.68 2.50 -26.01
CA PRO A 132 1.44 1.83 -27.06
C PRO A 132 1.84 0.37 -26.73
N LEU A 133 1.85 0.03 -25.44
CA LEU A 133 2.24 -1.28 -24.92
C LEU A 133 1.03 -2.18 -24.66
N LEU A 134 -0.19 -1.64 -24.74
CA LEU A 134 -1.40 -2.37 -24.48
C LEU A 134 -1.82 -3.19 -25.72
N PRO A 135 -2.38 -4.41 -25.52
CA PRO A 135 -2.89 -5.19 -26.62
C PRO A 135 -3.99 -4.44 -27.39
N ALA A 136 -3.99 -4.56 -28.70
CA ALA A 136 -5.03 -4.00 -29.58
C ALA A 136 -6.45 -4.49 -29.24
N ALA A 137 -6.57 -5.56 -28.46
CA ALA A 137 -7.83 -6.08 -27.94
C ALA A 137 -8.53 -5.15 -26.95
N LEU A 138 -7.82 -4.18 -26.36
CA LEU A 138 -8.38 -3.17 -25.44
C LEU A 138 -8.82 -1.92 -26.23
N SER A 139 -9.73 -2.07 -27.17
CA SER A 139 -10.32 -0.96 -27.92
C SER A 139 -11.85 -0.96 -27.80
N GLY A 140 -12.46 0.21 -27.83
CA GLY A 140 -13.91 0.39 -27.82
C GLY A 140 -14.59 -0.10 -26.52
N THR A 141 -15.61 -0.96 -26.68
CA THR A 141 -16.41 -1.47 -25.55
C THR A 141 -15.61 -2.35 -24.58
N ALA A 142 -14.59 -3.05 -25.06
CA ALA A 142 -13.71 -3.86 -24.20
C ALA A 142 -12.94 -3.00 -23.20
N THR A 143 -12.50 -1.80 -23.58
CA THR A 143 -11.85 -0.85 -22.68
C THR A 143 -12.80 -0.39 -21.58
N LEU A 144 -14.06 -0.11 -21.91
CA LEU A 144 -15.07 0.29 -20.93
C LEU A 144 -15.28 -0.80 -19.88
N TRP A 145 -15.43 -2.05 -20.29
CA TRP A 145 -15.59 -3.18 -19.37
C TRP A 145 -14.34 -3.40 -18.50
N ALA A 146 -13.15 -3.23 -19.07
CA ALA A 146 -11.92 -3.31 -18.32
C ALA A 146 -11.82 -2.22 -17.24
N VAL A 147 -12.18 -0.97 -17.55
CA VAL A 147 -12.20 0.14 -16.59
C VAL A 147 -13.22 -0.14 -15.49
N LEU A 148 -14.43 -0.57 -15.82
CA LEU A 148 -15.44 -0.91 -14.82
C LEU A 148 -14.98 -2.06 -13.90
N ALA A 149 -14.35 -3.08 -14.46
CA ALA A 149 -13.81 -4.19 -13.67
C ALA A 149 -12.71 -3.71 -12.70
N LEU A 150 -11.84 -2.81 -13.15
CA LEU A 150 -10.77 -2.24 -12.31
C LEU A 150 -11.35 -1.34 -11.20
N GLU A 151 -12.38 -0.54 -11.49
CA GLU A 151 -13.07 0.27 -10.48
C GLU A 151 -13.74 -0.61 -9.40
N VAL A 152 -14.42 -1.68 -9.81
CA VAL A 152 -15.00 -2.65 -8.87
C VAL A 152 -13.89 -3.33 -8.05
N GLY A 153 -12.79 -3.71 -8.69
CA GLY A 153 -11.63 -4.28 -8.03
C GLY A 153 -11.04 -3.33 -6.99
N PHE A 154 -10.97 -2.04 -7.30
CA PHE A 154 -10.52 -1.01 -6.35
C PHE A 154 -11.46 -0.87 -5.15
N ILE A 155 -12.76 -0.90 -5.36
CA ILE A 155 -13.74 -0.86 -4.27
C ILE A 155 -13.56 -2.08 -3.35
N VAL A 156 -13.45 -3.27 -3.93
CA VAL A 156 -13.19 -4.50 -3.18
C VAL A 156 -11.88 -4.40 -2.39
N TYR A 157 -10.82 -3.91 -3.02
CA TYR A 157 -9.53 -3.68 -2.37
C TYR A 157 -9.64 -2.73 -1.17
N ASP A 158 -10.33 -1.60 -1.31
CA ASP A 158 -10.53 -0.66 -0.21
C ASP A 158 -11.33 -1.26 0.95
N LEU A 159 -12.37 -2.03 0.64
CA LEU A 159 -13.16 -2.74 1.66
C LEU A 159 -12.31 -3.81 2.38
N LEU A 160 -11.53 -4.59 1.65
CA LEU A 160 -10.60 -5.55 2.25
C LEU A 160 -9.55 -4.86 3.12
N PHE A 161 -9.07 -3.71 2.68
CA PHE A 161 -8.11 -2.91 3.44
C PHE A 161 -8.72 -2.42 4.76
N THR A 162 -9.96 -1.95 4.74
CA THR A 162 -10.70 -1.55 5.96
C THR A 162 -10.89 -2.74 6.90
N GLN A 163 -11.25 -3.92 6.38
CA GLN A 163 -11.33 -5.16 7.17
C GLN A 163 -9.98 -5.55 7.77
N TRP A 164 -8.90 -5.40 7.02
CA TRP A 164 -7.55 -5.64 7.51
C TRP A 164 -7.20 -4.73 8.70
N ILE A 165 -7.51 -3.43 8.62
CA ILE A 165 -7.25 -2.49 9.72
C ILE A 165 -7.99 -2.92 10.99
N HIS A 166 -9.27 -3.30 10.88
CA HIS A 166 -10.05 -3.79 12.01
C HIS A 166 -9.47 -5.08 12.58
N PHE A 167 -9.13 -6.05 11.73
CA PHE A 167 -8.47 -7.29 12.13
C PHE A 167 -7.14 -7.02 12.84
N TYR A 168 -6.36 -6.10 12.33
CA TYR A 168 -5.09 -5.72 12.94
C TYR A 168 -5.27 -5.21 14.37
N PHE A 169 -6.19 -4.28 14.57
CA PHE A 169 -6.47 -3.75 15.91
C PHE A 169 -7.02 -4.79 16.87
N ASP A 170 -7.87 -5.68 16.41
CA ASP A 170 -8.54 -6.67 17.25
C ASP A 170 -7.64 -7.86 17.61
N ARG A 171 -6.78 -8.29 16.67
CA ARG A 171 -6.03 -9.53 16.79
C ARG A 171 -4.52 -9.36 16.93
N ILE A 172 -3.91 -8.46 16.20
CA ILE A 172 -2.45 -8.33 16.11
C ILE A 172 -1.92 -7.30 17.10
N ALA A 173 -2.49 -6.10 17.13
CA ALA A 173 -2.03 -5.02 18.00
C ALA A 173 -1.96 -5.37 19.49
N PRO A 174 -2.92 -6.11 20.09
CA PRO A 174 -2.83 -6.50 21.49
C PRO A 174 -1.61 -7.36 21.81
N HIS A 175 -1.21 -8.25 20.88
CA HIS A 175 -0.07 -9.14 21.08
C HIS A 175 1.26 -8.37 21.00
N ILE A 176 1.38 -7.46 20.03
CA ILE A 176 2.58 -6.62 19.87
C ILE A 176 2.74 -5.64 21.04
N ARG A 177 1.62 -5.13 21.57
CA ARG A 177 1.62 -4.14 22.66
C ARG A 177 1.75 -4.74 24.05
N ARG A 178 1.38 -6.01 24.26
CA ARG A 178 1.55 -6.74 25.52
C ARG A 178 3.02 -6.93 25.92
N GLY A 179 3.93 -7.00 24.97
CA GLY A 179 5.37 -7.03 25.24
C GLY A 179 5.96 -5.71 25.79
N ARG A 180 5.11 -4.75 26.11
CA ARG A 180 5.47 -3.40 26.59
C ARG A 180 5.39 -3.23 28.12
N ARG A 181 4.98 -4.26 28.89
CA ARG A 181 4.90 -4.20 30.35
C ARG A 181 6.14 -4.77 31.01
#